data_a1c24d542440fdf2d7a5dbf80a8a57fc
#
_entry.id   a1c24d542440fdf2d7a5dbf80a8a57fc
#
_cell.length_a   1.000
_cell.length_b   1.000
_cell.length_c   1.000
_cell.angle_alpha   90.00
_cell.angle_beta   90.00
_cell.angle_gamma   90.00
#
_symmetry.space_group_name_H-M   'P 1'
#
loop_
_entity.id
_entity.type
_entity.pdbx_description
1 polymer ?
#
loop_
_entity_poly.entity_id
_entity_poly.type
_entity_poly.pdbx_seq_one_letter_code
_entity_poly.pdbx_strand_id
1 'polypeptide(L)'
;MRSSRSTIGAALLAGSIAIGLNTALLAAADWIPLITARGGLLKLLTMLFSPYLSRAGVGSAWVRLGFPVPGGTTFQFGFHIVVGLAMAMFYSVLLETRLPGRPWWKGLLYAAGVWIANAFIVLPLLGEGVAGSRNLGALGITYYAAAHTVFFVLLAVLYARFNRSRLAGDCHVSFN
;
A
#
# COMPACT_ATOMS: atom_id res chain seq x y z
N MET A 1 24.03 -12.55 -11.05
CA MET A 1 23.31 -11.31 -10.70
C MET A 1 21.88 -11.44 -11.22
N ARG A 2 20.85 -11.49 -10.34
CA ARG A 2 19.43 -11.51 -10.79
C ARG A 2 19.17 -10.24 -11.60
N SER A 3 18.55 -10.38 -12.78
CA SER A 3 18.17 -9.20 -13.58
C SER A 3 17.22 -8.33 -12.76
N SER A 4 17.67 -7.15 -12.35
CA SER A 4 16.91 -6.17 -11.58
C SER A 4 15.56 -5.84 -12.27
N ARG A 5 15.55 -5.81 -13.60
CA ARG A 5 14.34 -5.51 -14.40
C ARG A 5 13.24 -6.57 -14.25
N SER A 6 13.60 -7.83 -14.13
CA SER A 6 12.65 -8.94 -13.93
C SER A 6 11.95 -8.85 -12.57
N THR A 7 12.68 -8.54 -11.52
CA THR A 7 12.18 -8.36 -10.14
C THR A 7 11.21 -7.19 -10.03
N ILE A 8 11.57 -6.04 -10.63
CA ILE A 8 10.73 -4.84 -10.64
C ILE A 8 9.40 -5.10 -11.37
N GLY A 9 9.46 -5.72 -12.56
CA GLY A 9 8.25 -6.02 -13.33
C GLY A 9 7.29 -6.99 -12.60
N ALA A 10 7.82 -7.99 -11.88
CA ALA A 10 7.00 -8.88 -11.05
C ALA A 10 6.37 -8.14 -9.87
N ALA A 11 7.12 -7.23 -9.23
CA ALA A 11 6.63 -6.43 -8.12
C ALA A 11 5.51 -5.47 -8.54
N LEU A 12 5.69 -4.77 -9.66
CA LEU A 12 4.67 -3.86 -10.18
C LEU A 12 3.40 -4.61 -10.58
N LEU A 13 3.50 -5.73 -11.27
CA LEU A 13 2.33 -6.51 -11.67
C LEU A 13 1.58 -7.08 -10.44
N ALA A 14 2.31 -7.69 -9.51
CA ALA A 14 1.72 -8.21 -8.27
C ALA A 14 1.09 -7.08 -7.44
N GLY A 15 1.78 -5.96 -7.32
CA GLY A 15 1.31 -4.77 -6.62
C GLY A 15 0.05 -4.18 -7.24
N SER A 16 -0.01 -4.06 -8.57
CA SER A 16 -1.18 -3.54 -9.27
C SER A 16 -2.43 -4.39 -9.04
N ILE A 17 -2.30 -5.72 -9.11
CA ILE A 17 -3.42 -6.63 -8.84
C ILE A 17 -3.84 -6.55 -7.37
N ALA A 18 -2.87 -6.59 -6.46
CA ALA A 18 -3.16 -6.57 -5.03
C ALA A 18 -3.81 -5.25 -4.58
N ILE A 19 -3.30 -4.09 -5.07
CA ILE A 19 -3.89 -2.79 -4.71
C ILE A 19 -5.24 -2.58 -5.38
N GLY A 20 -5.47 -3.09 -6.59
CA GLY A 20 -6.77 -3.07 -7.24
C GLY A 20 -7.83 -3.81 -6.42
N LEU A 21 -7.51 -5.02 -5.94
CA LEU A 21 -8.41 -5.77 -5.06
C LEU A 21 -8.63 -5.04 -3.73
N ASN A 22 -7.56 -4.54 -3.10
CA ASN A 22 -7.68 -3.78 -1.86
C ASN A 22 -8.58 -2.55 -2.02
N THR A 23 -8.42 -1.81 -3.11
CA THR A 23 -9.27 -0.66 -3.43
C THR A 23 -10.74 -1.07 -3.60
N ALA A 24 -11.00 -2.18 -4.27
CA ALA A 24 -12.36 -2.72 -4.41
C ALA A 24 -12.97 -3.12 -3.06
N LEU A 25 -12.20 -3.79 -2.20
CA LEU A 25 -12.64 -4.13 -0.84
C LEU A 25 -12.95 -2.88 -0.02
N LEU A 26 -12.08 -1.87 -0.06
CA LEU A 26 -12.33 -0.62 0.66
C LEU A 26 -13.53 0.16 0.09
N ALA A 27 -13.78 0.10 -1.21
CA ALA A 27 -14.97 0.68 -1.82
C ALA A 27 -16.24 -0.08 -1.41
N ALA A 28 -16.17 -1.40 -1.27
CA ALA A 28 -17.30 -2.20 -0.80
C ALA A 28 -17.72 -1.84 0.64
N ALA A 29 -16.80 -1.34 1.47
CA ALA A 29 -17.14 -0.84 2.81
C ALA A 29 -18.10 0.35 2.79
N ASP A 30 -18.16 1.11 1.70
CA ASP A 30 -19.10 2.26 1.56
C ASP A 30 -20.55 1.81 1.34
N TRP A 31 -20.74 0.60 0.80
CA TRP A 31 -22.07 0.01 0.60
C TRP A 31 -22.63 -0.57 1.90
N ILE A 32 -21.74 -0.92 2.82
CA ILE A 32 -22.09 -1.30 4.18
C ILE A 32 -21.69 -0.08 5.01
N PRO A 33 -22.55 0.57 5.81
CA PRO A 33 -22.21 1.84 6.47
C PRO A 33 -21.10 1.65 7.53
N LEU A 34 -19.90 1.28 7.07
CA LEU A 34 -18.71 1.07 7.87
C LEU A 34 -17.78 2.27 7.74
N ILE A 35 -17.52 2.93 8.85
CA ILE A 35 -16.49 3.97 8.93
C ILE A 35 -15.12 3.27 8.99
N THR A 36 -14.29 3.49 7.97
CA THR A 36 -12.92 2.94 7.91
C THR A 36 -11.89 4.07 7.97
N ALA A 37 -10.66 3.76 8.43
CA ALA A 37 -9.55 4.73 8.55
C ALA A 37 -8.94 5.12 7.20
N ARG A 38 -9.78 5.45 6.19
CA ARG A 38 -9.29 5.83 4.86
C ARG A 38 -8.48 7.11 4.90
N GLY A 39 -7.40 7.10 4.14
CA GLY A 39 -6.56 8.26 3.95
C GLY A 39 -5.72 8.64 5.16
N GLY A 40 -5.59 7.78 6.19
CA GLY A 40 -4.81 8.07 7.40
C GLY A 40 -3.39 8.50 7.08
N LEU A 41 -2.67 7.74 6.25
CA LEU A 41 -1.31 8.11 5.84
C LEU A 41 -1.27 9.44 5.07
N LEU A 42 -2.22 9.70 4.18
CA LEU A 42 -2.30 10.97 3.46
C LEU A 42 -2.55 12.14 4.41
N LYS A 43 -3.47 12.00 5.38
CA LYS A 43 -3.72 13.00 6.41
C LYS A 43 -2.45 13.30 7.21
N LEU A 44 -1.71 12.25 7.62
CA LEU A 44 -0.45 12.40 8.36
C LEU A 44 0.59 13.17 7.53
N LEU A 45 0.81 12.77 6.29
CA LEU A 45 1.75 13.46 5.40
C LEU A 45 1.34 14.92 5.16
N THR A 46 0.06 15.17 4.94
CA THR A 46 -0.46 16.53 4.79
C THR A 46 -0.21 17.35 6.05
N MET A 47 -0.49 16.80 7.22
CA MET A 47 -0.24 17.47 8.50
C MET A 47 1.25 17.82 8.69
N LEU A 48 2.14 16.91 8.37
CA LEU A 48 3.58 17.09 8.57
C LEU A 48 4.21 18.02 7.53
N PHE A 49 3.81 17.94 6.28
CA PHE A 49 4.49 18.63 5.17
C PHE A 49 3.79 19.88 4.67
N SER A 50 2.50 20.07 4.95
CA SER A 50 1.74 21.25 4.49
C SER A 50 2.40 22.58 4.86
N PRO A 51 2.94 22.80 6.08
CA PRO A 51 3.61 24.06 6.42
C PRO A 51 4.86 24.34 5.57
N TYR A 52 5.59 23.32 5.20
CA TYR A 52 6.80 23.43 4.37
C TYR A 52 6.45 23.65 2.90
N LEU A 53 5.47 22.90 2.38
CA LEU A 53 5.01 23.01 1.01
C LEU A 53 4.35 24.36 0.73
N SER A 54 3.60 24.92 1.68
CA SER A 54 3.02 26.24 1.54
C SER A 54 4.08 27.35 1.49
N ARG A 55 5.11 27.27 2.36
CA ARG A 55 6.24 28.20 2.36
C ARG A 55 7.05 28.13 1.05
N ALA A 56 7.18 26.95 0.46
CA ALA A 56 7.88 26.76 -0.81
C ALA A 56 7.03 27.12 -2.05
N GLY A 57 5.80 27.58 -1.89
CA GLY A 57 4.92 27.93 -3.00
C GLY A 57 4.44 26.74 -3.82
N VAL A 58 4.65 25.51 -3.33
CA VAL A 58 4.28 24.27 -4.06
C VAL A 58 2.79 24.21 -4.34
N GLY A 59 1.94 24.70 -3.42
CA GLY A 59 0.50 24.72 -3.59
C GLY A 59 0.02 25.51 -4.81
N SER A 60 0.63 26.69 -5.05
CA SER A 60 0.29 27.51 -6.21
C SER A 60 0.77 26.88 -7.53
N ALA A 61 1.95 26.27 -7.54
CA ALA A 61 2.45 25.53 -8.70
C ALA A 61 1.59 24.31 -9.00
N TRP A 62 1.18 23.57 -7.97
CA TRP A 62 0.31 22.40 -8.08
C TRP A 62 -1.02 22.71 -8.78
N VAL A 63 -1.70 23.79 -8.33
CA VAL A 63 -2.96 24.24 -8.93
C VAL A 63 -2.76 24.71 -10.37
N ARG A 64 -1.68 25.46 -10.68
CA ARG A 64 -1.37 25.92 -12.04
C ARG A 64 -1.13 24.77 -13.01
N LEU A 65 -0.59 23.65 -12.55
CA LEU A 65 -0.34 22.45 -13.35
C LEU A 65 -1.59 21.57 -13.53
N GLY A 66 -2.73 21.97 -12.95
CA GLY A 66 -3.99 21.24 -13.09
C GLY A 66 -4.03 19.90 -12.35
N PHE A 67 -3.15 19.69 -11.35
CA PHE A 67 -3.18 18.46 -10.56
C PHE A 67 -4.39 18.42 -9.63
N PRO A 68 -4.91 17.20 -9.32
CA PRO A 68 -6.03 17.03 -8.40
C PRO A 68 -5.74 17.68 -7.04
N VAL A 69 -6.74 18.34 -6.46
CA VAL A 69 -6.61 19.02 -5.16
C VAL A 69 -6.24 17.98 -4.08
N PRO A 70 -5.17 18.23 -3.29
CA PRO A 70 -4.82 17.38 -2.16
C PRO A 70 -6.03 17.24 -1.21
N GLY A 71 -6.41 15.99 -0.91
CA GLY A 71 -7.60 15.70 -0.10
C GLY A 71 -8.87 15.39 -0.91
N GLY A 72 -8.94 15.74 -2.18
CA GLY A 72 -10.04 15.32 -3.06
C GLY A 72 -10.02 13.81 -3.37
N THR A 73 -11.17 13.24 -3.71
CA THR A 73 -11.32 11.78 -3.96
C THR A 73 -10.34 11.25 -5.01
N THR A 74 -10.16 11.96 -6.11
CA THR A 74 -9.22 11.58 -7.17
C THR A 74 -7.78 11.55 -6.67
N PHE A 75 -7.39 12.55 -5.86
CA PHE A 75 -6.06 12.58 -5.26
C PHE A 75 -5.86 11.43 -4.28
N GLN A 76 -6.84 11.18 -3.40
CA GLN A 76 -6.80 10.08 -2.44
C GLN A 76 -6.66 8.73 -3.13
N PHE A 77 -7.42 8.52 -4.22
CA PHE A 77 -7.33 7.30 -5.02
C PHE A 77 -5.95 7.14 -5.65
N GLY A 78 -5.44 8.16 -6.34
CA GLY A 78 -4.10 8.15 -6.94
C GLY A 78 -3.01 7.91 -5.91
N PHE A 79 -3.08 8.61 -4.77
CA PHE A 79 -2.16 8.42 -3.65
C PHE A 79 -2.18 6.99 -3.11
N HIS A 80 -3.37 6.39 -2.95
CA HIS A 80 -3.53 5.01 -2.50
C HIS A 80 -2.83 4.02 -3.45
N ILE A 81 -3.02 4.18 -4.77
CA ILE A 81 -2.34 3.35 -5.77
C ILE A 81 -0.82 3.51 -5.69
N VAL A 82 -0.31 4.75 -5.63
CA VAL A 82 1.14 5.03 -5.54
C VAL A 82 1.74 4.41 -4.29
N VAL A 83 1.09 4.56 -3.14
CA VAL A 83 1.55 3.95 -1.87
C VAL A 83 1.52 2.42 -1.97
N GLY A 84 0.48 1.83 -2.54
CA GLY A 84 0.41 0.38 -2.73
C GLY A 84 1.55 -0.16 -3.61
N LEU A 85 1.86 0.54 -4.71
CA LEU A 85 2.99 0.18 -5.57
C LEU A 85 4.35 0.38 -4.87
N ALA A 86 4.50 1.47 -4.10
CA ALA A 86 5.71 1.68 -3.30
C ALA A 86 5.90 0.56 -2.25
N MET A 87 4.82 0.12 -1.61
CA MET A 87 4.85 -1.02 -0.69
C MET A 87 5.20 -2.34 -1.40
N ALA A 88 4.75 -2.54 -2.64
CA ALA A 88 5.13 -3.70 -3.45
C ALA A 88 6.62 -3.68 -3.80
N MET A 89 7.16 -2.52 -4.15
CA MET A 89 8.59 -2.35 -4.38
C MET A 89 9.40 -2.58 -3.11
N PHE A 90 8.97 -2.02 -1.99
CA PHE A 90 9.60 -2.23 -0.68
C PHE A 90 9.64 -3.71 -0.31
N TYR A 91 8.52 -4.44 -0.51
CA TYR A 91 8.45 -5.87 -0.30
C TYR A 91 9.48 -6.61 -1.15
N SER A 92 9.51 -6.34 -2.45
CA SER A 92 10.37 -7.06 -3.40
C SER A 92 11.87 -6.84 -3.16
N VAL A 93 12.27 -5.65 -2.75
CA VAL A 93 13.68 -5.27 -2.56
C VAL A 93 14.18 -5.67 -1.17
N LEU A 94 13.36 -5.44 -0.14
CA LEU A 94 13.82 -5.56 1.24
C LEU A 94 13.27 -6.80 1.96
N LEU A 95 11.99 -7.09 1.84
CA LEU A 95 11.34 -8.10 2.69
C LEU A 95 11.43 -9.50 2.10
N GLU A 96 11.29 -9.64 0.77
CA GLU A 96 11.31 -10.96 0.13
C GLU A 96 12.58 -11.77 0.45
N THR A 97 13.72 -11.09 0.50
CA THR A 97 15.03 -11.74 0.76
C THR A 97 15.32 -11.91 2.25
N ARG A 98 14.74 -11.07 3.10
CA ARG A 98 15.04 -11.06 4.56
C ARG A 98 14.06 -11.90 5.37
N LEU A 99 12.81 -12.02 4.91
CA LEU A 99 11.81 -12.80 5.61
C LEU A 99 11.91 -14.29 5.23
N PRO A 100 12.00 -15.21 6.21
CA PRO A 100 12.00 -16.62 5.95
C PRO A 100 10.58 -17.16 5.68
N GLY A 101 10.49 -18.34 5.07
CA GLY A 101 9.26 -19.09 4.97
C GLY A 101 8.49 -18.93 3.66
N ARG A 102 7.24 -19.38 3.69
CA ARG A 102 6.34 -19.41 2.54
C ARG A 102 5.85 -17.99 2.19
N PRO A 103 5.54 -17.70 0.92
CA PRO A 103 5.12 -16.36 0.49
C PRO A 103 3.94 -15.78 1.30
N TRP A 104 2.90 -16.58 1.58
CA TRP A 104 1.75 -16.13 2.37
C TRP A 104 2.13 -15.70 3.80
N TRP A 105 3.11 -16.40 4.42
CA TRP A 105 3.61 -16.06 5.75
C TRP A 105 4.38 -14.73 5.75
N LYS A 106 5.20 -14.51 4.72
CA LYS A 106 5.90 -13.23 4.52
C LYS A 106 4.90 -12.08 4.37
N GLY A 107 3.82 -12.31 3.62
CA GLY A 107 2.72 -11.34 3.48
C GLY A 107 2.02 -11.03 4.82
N LEU A 108 1.76 -12.04 5.65
CA LEU A 108 1.19 -11.86 6.99
C LEU A 108 2.11 -11.07 7.91
N LEU A 109 3.40 -11.38 7.93
CA LEU A 109 4.37 -10.63 8.74
C LEU A 109 4.47 -9.17 8.29
N TYR A 110 4.44 -8.93 6.98
CA TYR A 110 4.40 -7.57 6.45
C TYR A 110 3.12 -6.83 6.85
N ALA A 111 1.97 -7.47 6.70
CA ALA A 111 0.69 -6.94 7.13
C ALA A 111 0.69 -6.56 8.61
N ALA A 112 1.18 -7.45 9.47
CA ALA A 112 1.29 -7.22 10.91
C ALA A 112 2.18 -6.02 11.23
N GLY A 113 3.35 -5.91 10.60
CA GLY A 113 4.25 -4.77 10.78
C GLY A 113 3.61 -3.44 10.38
N VAL A 114 2.97 -3.39 9.21
CA VAL A 114 2.27 -2.18 8.74
C VAL A 114 1.06 -1.87 9.62
N TRP A 115 0.30 -2.89 10.06
CA TRP A 115 -0.82 -2.73 10.96
C TRP A 115 -0.38 -2.12 12.31
N ILE A 116 0.69 -2.65 12.92
CA ILE A 116 1.25 -2.15 14.17
C ILE A 116 1.69 -0.69 14.00
N ALA A 117 2.42 -0.36 12.93
CA ALA A 117 2.83 1.01 12.66
C ALA A 117 1.63 1.95 12.49
N ASN A 118 0.60 1.51 11.76
CA ASN A 118 -0.61 2.31 11.56
C ASN A 118 -1.41 2.49 12.86
N ALA A 119 -1.62 1.40 13.62
CA ALA A 119 -2.42 1.40 14.84
C ALA A 119 -1.79 2.19 16.00
N PHE A 120 -0.47 2.13 16.13
CA PHE A 120 0.23 2.69 17.29
C PHE A 120 1.00 3.97 16.98
N ILE A 121 1.23 4.31 15.71
CA ILE A 121 1.96 5.52 15.32
C ILE A 121 1.05 6.45 14.52
N VAL A 122 0.58 6.01 13.33
CA VAL A 122 -0.12 6.90 12.38
C VAL A 122 -1.44 7.40 12.98
N LEU A 123 -2.32 6.50 13.42
CA LEU A 123 -3.65 6.87 13.93
C LEU A 123 -3.58 7.67 15.23
N PRO A 124 -2.74 7.33 16.22
CA PRO A 124 -2.56 8.18 17.41
C PRO A 124 -2.03 9.58 17.09
N LEU A 125 -1.06 9.72 16.17
CA LEU A 125 -0.54 11.02 15.74
C LEU A 125 -1.62 11.91 15.08
N LEU A 126 -2.60 11.30 14.44
CA LEU A 126 -3.76 12.00 13.87
C LEU A 126 -4.85 12.31 14.90
N GLY A 127 -4.67 11.92 16.17
CA GLY A 127 -5.68 12.09 17.22
C GLY A 127 -6.83 11.07 17.16
N GLU A 128 -6.73 10.06 16.27
CA GLU A 128 -7.75 9.01 16.09
C GLU A 128 -7.74 7.96 17.22
N GLY A 129 -6.76 8.03 18.13
CA GLY A 129 -6.53 7.04 19.19
C GLY A 129 -5.82 5.78 18.68
N VAL A 130 -5.52 4.86 19.59
CA VAL A 130 -4.89 3.58 19.25
C VAL A 130 -5.83 2.79 18.34
N ALA A 131 -5.31 2.32 17.22
CA ALA A 131 -6.05 1.60 16.19
C ALA A 131 -7.29 2.36 15.63
N GLY A 132 -7.38 3.67 15.83
CA GLY A 132 -8.54 4.46 15.43
C GLY A 132 -9.71 4.40 16.40
N SER A 133 -9.50 3.97 17.64
CA SER A 133 -10.54 3.68 18.64
C SER A 133 -11.44 4.86 19.00
N ARG A 134 -11.05 6.09 18.68
CA ARG A 134 -11.89 7.28 18.94
C ARG A 134 -13.00 7.47 17.91
N ASN A 135 -12.76 7.08 16.65
CA ASN A 135 -13.65 7.38 15.53
C ASN A 135 -14.14 6.14 14.79
N LEU A 136 -13.51 4.98 15.01
CA LEU A 136 -13.84 3.74 14.35
C LEU A 136 -14.49 2.76 15.30
N GLY A 137 -15.60 2.15 14.89
CA GLY A 137 -16.17 0.99 15.57
C GLY A 137 -15.32 -0.27 15.35
N ALA A 138 -15.48 -1.27 16.21
CA ALA A 138 -14.74 -2.54 16.14
C ALA A 138 -14.84 -3.21 14.75
N LEU A 139 -16.01 -3.18 14.11
CA LEU A 139 -16.21 -3.71 12.76
C LEU A 139 -15.40 -2.95 11.71
N GLY A 140 -15.35 -1.61 11.79
CA GLY A 140 -14.56 -0.80 10.87
C GLY A 140 -13.06 -1.06 10.99
N ILE A 141 -12.56 -1.20 12.22
CA ILE A 141 -11.16 -1.55 12.51
C ILE A 141 -10.83 -2.93 11.93
N THR A 142 -11.67 -3.93 12.22
CA THR A 142 -11.45 -5.31 11.77
C THR A 142 -11.51 -5.41 10.24
N TYR A 143 -12.49 -4.76 9.61
CA TYR A 143 -12.62 -4.75 8.16
C TYR A 143 -11.40 -4.11 7.49
N TYR A 144 -10.98 -2.95 8.00
CA TYR A 144 -9.80 -2.25 7.51
C TYR A 144 -8.53 -3.09 7.63
N ALA A 145 -8.32 -3.73 8.78
CA ALA A 145 -7.20 -4.63 9.02
C ALA A 145 -7.23 -5.85 8.09
N ALA A 146 -8.42 -6.46 7.90
CA ALA A 146 -8.60 -7.61 7.02
C ALA A 146 -8.32 -7.25 5.55
N ALA A 147 -8.87 -6.14 5.05
CA ALA A 147 -8.64 -5.69 3.67
C ALA A 147 -7.14 -5.46 3.39
N HIS A 148 -6.42 -4.83 4.32
CA HIS A 148 -4.97 -4.63 4.17
C HIS A 148 -4.18 -5.94 4.31
N THR A 149 -4.60 -6.85 5.17
CA THR A 149 -3.98 -8.18 5.27
C THR A 149 -4.11 -8.94 3.95
N VAL A 150 -5.27 -8.91 3.32
CA VAL A 150 -5.49 -9.51 1.99
C VAL A 150 -4.54 -8.88 0.96
N PHE A 151 -4.37 -7.57 0.96
CA PHE A 151 -3.43 -6.89 0.07
C PHE A 151 -2.00 -7.45 0.20
N PHE A 152 -1.45 -7.51 1.41
CA PHE A 152 -0.07 -7.94 1.64
C PHE A 152 0.15 -9.42 1.37
N VAL A 153 -0.80 -10.27 1.73
CA VAL A 153 -0.74 -11.71 1.45
C VAL A 153 -0.81 -11.97 -0.05
N LEU A 154 -1.75 -11.33 -0.75
CA LEU A 154 -1.90 -11.46 -2.18
C LEU A 154 -0.67 -10.95 -2.92
N LEU A 155 -0.15 -9.78 -2.53
CA LEU A 155 1.10 -9.22 -3.05
C LEU A 155 2.25 -10.23 -2.97
N ALA A 156 2.48 -10.81 -1.78
CA ALA A 156 3.58 -11.75 -1.57
C ALA A 156 3.44 -13.04 -2.39
N VAL A 157 2.21 -13.58 -2.46
CA VAL A 157 1.92 -14.81 -3.22
C VAL A 157 2.07 -14.58 -4.72
N LEU A 158 1.50 -13.50 -5.25
CA LEU A 158 1.58 -13.17 -6.67
C LEU A 158 3.01 -12.81 -7.07
N TYR A 159 3.72 -12.05 -6.27
CA TYR A 159 5.13 -11.75 -6.51
C TYR A 159 5.96 -13.02 -6.64
N ALA A 160 5.83 -13.95 -5.69
CA ALA A 160 6.54 -15.21 -5.73
C ALA A 160 6.18 -16.06 -6.98
N ARG A 161 4.90 -16.03 -7.39
CA ARG A 161 4.44 -16.74 -8.60
C ARG A 161 5.03 -16.12 -9.87
N PHE A 162 4.92 -14.82 -10.06
CA PHE A 162 5.42 -14.13 -11.24
C PHE A 162 6.94 -14.14 -11.35
N ASN A 163 7.63 -14.04 -10.22
CA ASN A 163 9.09 -14.11 -10.20
C ASN A 163 9.59 -15.51 -10.59
N ARG A 164 8.89 -16.61 -10.22
CA ARG A 164 9.22 -17.97 -10.64
C ARG A 164 8.96 -18.22 -12.12
N SER A 165 7.82 -17.80 -12.64
CA SER A 165 7.45 -17.99 -14.05
C SER A 165 8.44 -17.32 -15.00
N ARG A 166 8.96 -16.14 -14.64
CA ARG A 166 9.96 -15.42 -15.42
C ARG A 166 11.32 -16.11 -15.42
N LEU A 167 11.74 -16.67 -14.30
CA LEU A 167 12.99 -17.42 -14.21
C LEU A 167 12.96 -18.71 -15.07
N ALA A 168 11.81 -19.36 -15.16
CA ALA A 168 11.64 -20.54 -16.03
C ALA A 168 11.68 -20.15 -17.52
N GLY A 169 11.12 -18.99 -17.90
CA GLY A 169 11.17 -18.50 -19.28
C GLY A 169 12.58 -18.13 -19.75
N ASP A 170 13.37 -17.48 -18.90
CA ASP A 170 14.75 -17.08 -19.21
C ASP A 170 15.69 -18.31 -19.45
N CYS A 171 15.42 -19.43 -18.78
CA CYS A 171 16.18 -20.68 -19.00
C CYS A 171 15.90 -21.31 -20.39
N HIS A 172 14.70 -21.15 -20.94
CA HIS A 172 14.34 -21.70 -22.25
C HIS A 172 14.97 -20.93 -23.43
N VAL A 173 15.16 -19.61 -23.27
CA VAL A 173 15.73 -18.75 -24.34
C VAL A 173 17.26 -18.91 -24.45
N SER A 174 17.92 -19.44 -23.42
CA SER A 174 19.38 -19.61 -23.38
C SER A 174 19.89 -20.84 -24.10
N PHE A 175 19.03 -21.72 -24.63
CA PHE A 175 19.40 -23.00 -25.29
C PHE A 175 19.08 -23.01 -26.81
N ASN A 176 18.67 -21.93 -27.40
CA ASN A 176 18.53 -21.74 -28.84
C ASN A 176 19.54 -20.70 -29.34
#